data_05d4535dc53755ffcf177bdd47c0add4
#
_entry.id   05d4535dc53755ffcf177bdd47c0add4
#
_cell.length_a   1.000
_cell.length_b   1.000
_cell.length_c   1.000
_cell.angle_alpha   90.00
_cell.angle_beta   90.00
_cell.angle_gamma   90.00
#
_symmetry.space_group_name_H-M   'P 1'
#
loop_
_entity.id
_entity.type
_entity.pdbx_description
1 polymer ?
#
loop_
_entity_poly.entity_id
_entity_poly.type
_entity_poly.pdbx_seq_one_letter_code
_entity_poly.pdbx_strand_id
1 'polypeptide(L)'
;MKIARFETFLTNSGLRNYLFLRLTTDSGLTGIGEASLEWQEKTVETVCHEWVEDRILGRDPFDIEAVIGGMIRDQYQGGSTILTAISGVEVALWDIIGKACQQPVYKLLGGRCHTHLPAYANGWYGGARTPQDFSERAREAVGRGYRALKFDPFGTAWKNLTPEESEAALELVAAVREAVGPGVGLMIEFHGRLSAGCAVETMRKLERFHPVWCEEPVAPECIDLLAEVKKQTTLPVAAGERLYTLADFYRLISLRAVDVVQMDISHCGGLWLSKKIAAMAAVQDIRVSPHCSVGPVALAACLHFDLSTPNFMVQEAFAEFDVPWRNSLVRGWNPIREGAFFLPEAPGLGLELDERVISEHPYIRNTFPSLWDGDWFENFTRKKGDQ
;
A
#
# COMPACT_ATOMS: atom_id res chain seq x y z
N MET A 1 -18.48 4.18 26.06
CA MET A 1 -18.79 3.77 24.67
C MET A 1 -18.20 2.39 24.45
N LYS A 2 -18.98 1.45 23.90
CA LYS A 2 -18.49 0.08 23.69
C LYS A 2 -18.86 -0.40 22.30
N ILE A 3 -18.00 -1.18 21.67
CA ILE A 3 -18.32 -1.84 20.40
C ILE A 3 -19.44 -2.87 20.64
N ALA A 4 -20.54 -2.74 19.92
CA ALA A 4 -21.73 -3.56 20.05
C ALA A 4 -21.98 -4.48 18.85
N ARG A 5 -21.43 -4.14 17.65
CA ARG A 5 -21.60 -4.94 16.44
C ARG A 5 -20.37 -4.85 15.56
N PHE A 6 -20.06 -5.98 14.91
CA PHE A 6 -19.01 -6.16 13.92
C PHE A 6 -19.62 -6.67 12.61
N GLU A 7 -19.25 -6.12 11.48
CA GLU A 7 -19.74 -6.50 10.16
C GLU A 7 -18.61 -6.49 9.14
N THR A 8 -18.68 -7.38 8.15
CA THR A 8 -17.75 -7.46 7.03
C THR A 8 -18.46 -7.32 5.69
N PHE A 9 -17.78 -6.77 4.71
CA PHE A 9 -18.30 -6.56 3.35
C PHE A 9 -17.21 -6.93 2.35
N LEU A 10 -17.44 -8.00 1.59
CA LEU A 10 -16.57 -8.41 0.50
C LEU A 10 -17.10 -7.89 -0.83
N THR A 11 -16.21 -7.28 -1.62
CA THR A 11 -16.55 -6.77 -2.95
C THR A 11 -15.42 -7.03 -3.94
N ASN A 12 -15.77 -7.20 -5.22
CA ASN A 12 -14.80 -7.35 -6.29
C ASN A 12 -14.29 -6.00 -6.78
N SER A 13 -13.02 -5.95 -7.13
CA SER A 13 -12.38 -4.79 -7.77
C SER A 13 -11.63 -5.18 -9.06
N GLY A 14 -12.15 -6.17 -9.78
CA GLY A 14 -11.52 -6.65 -11.00
C GLY A 14 -10.46 -7.72 -10.72
N LEU A 15 -9.19 -7.35 -10.69
CA LEU A 15 -8.08 -8.29 -10.46
C LEU A 15 -8.06 -8.88 -9.05
N ARG A 16 -8.60 -8.19 -8.07
CA ARG A 16 -8.62 -8.56 -6.65
C ARG A 16 -9.99 -8.30 -6.03
N ASN A 17 -10.12 -8.54 -4.74
CA ASN A 17 -11.30 -8.17 -3.97
C ASN A 17 -10.88 -7.23 -2.83
N TYR A 18 -11.87 -6.56 -2.23
CA TYR A 18 -11.68 -5.79 -1.00
C TYR A 18 -12.54 -6.35 0.12
N LEU A 19 -12.00 -6.31 1.32
CA LEU A 19 -12.69 -6.67 2.56
C LEU A 19 -12.82 -5.43 3.44
N PHE A 20 -14.00 -4.84 3.48
CA PHE A 20 -14.31 -3.75 4.40
C PHE A 20 -14.87 -4.27 5.71
N LEU A 21 -14.63 -3.53 6.78
CA LEU A 21 -15.12 -3.75 8.13
C LEU A 21 -15.96 -2.56 8.56
N ARG A 22 -17.03 -2.84 9.35
CA ARG A 22 -17.77 -1.81 10.07
C ARG A 22 -17.96 -2.22 11.53
N LEU A 23 -17.55 -1.34 12.42
CA LEU A 23 -17.82 -1.43 13.85
C LEU A 23 -18.94 -0.47 14.19
N THR A 24 -19.89 -0.91 15.03
CA THR A 24 -20.95 -0.06 15.56
C THR A 24 -20.89 -0.07 17.07
N THR A 25 -20.96 1.11 17.69
CA THR A 25 -20.96 1.26 19.16
C THR A 25 -22.37 1.11 19.73
N ASP A 26 -22.45 0.94 21.05
CA ASP A 26 -23.71 0.93 21.83
C ASP A 26 -24.48 2.26 21.73
N SER A 27 -23.82 3.37 21.34
CA SER A 27 -24.46 4.66 21.06
C SER A 27 -24.89 4.83 19.60
N GLY A 28 -24.67 3.84 18.73
CA GLY A 28 -24.99 3.89 17.31
C GLY A 28 -23.95 4.58 16.42
N LEU A 29 -22.82 5.03 16.99
CA LEU A 29 -21.71 5.58 16.18
C LEU A 29 -20.99 4.47 15.43
N THR A 30 -20.69 4.69 14.15
CA THR A 30 -20.04 3.69 13.30
C THR A 30 -18.64 4.12 12.87
N GLY A 31 -17.73 3.16 12.74
CA GLY A 31 -16.44 3.35 12.11
C GLY A 31 -16.17 2.26 11.09
N ILE A 32 -15.46 2.62 10.03
CA ILE A 32 -15.09 1.74 8.92
C ILE A 32 -13.60 1.50 8.88
N GLY A 33 -13.22 0.32 8.42
CA GLY A 33 -11.84 -0.07 8.16
C GLY A 33 -11.76 -0.96 6.94
N GLU A 34 -10.55 -1.30 6.54
CA GLU A 34 -10.31 -2.21 5.43
C GLU A 34 -9.24 -3.24 5.82
N ALA A 35 -9.56 -4.50 5.58
CA ALA A 35 -8.69 -5.64 5.86
C ALA A 35 -8.45 -6.47 4.58
N SER A 36 -8.26 -5.78 3.46
CA SER A 36 -7.93 -6.40 2.18
C SER A 36 -6.51 -6.96 2.23
N LEU A 37 -6.36 -8.26 1.97
CA LEU A 37 -5.09 -8.92 1.73
C LEU A 37 -5.22 -9.64 0.40
N GLU A 38 -4.47 -9.18 -0.60
CA GLU A 38 -4.67 -9.61 -1.99
C GLU A 38 -4.68 -11.13 -2.11
N TRP A 39 -5.75 -11.61 -2.76
CA TRP A 39 -6.06 -13.03 -3.03
C TRP A 39 -6.29 -13.91 -1.78
N GLN A 40 -6.29 -13.31 -0.57
CA GLN A 40 -6.56 -13.99 0.71
C GLN A 40 -7.73 -13.38 1.48
N GLU A 41 -8.52 -12.51 0.88
CA GLU A 41 -9.59 -11.74 1.54
C GLU A 41 -10.59 -12.64 2.28
N LYS A 42 -10.96 -13.81 1.69
CA LYS A 42 -11.81 -14.81 2.37
C LYS A 42 -11.16 -15.41 3.61
N THR A 43 -9.84 -15.60 3.60
CA THR A 43 -9.11 -16.11 4.77
C THR A 43 -9.11 -15.06 5.88
N VAL A 44 -8.90 -13.80 5.52
CA VAL A 44 -8.96 -12.67 6.47
C VAL A 44 -10.37 -12.51 7.02
N GLU A 45 -11.42 -12.60 6.19
CA GLU A 45 -12.82 -12.56 6.64
C GLU A 45 -13.11 -13.64 7.67
N THR A 46 -12.63 -14.88 7.43
CA THR A 46 -12.76 -15.97 8.39
C THR A 46 -12.08 -15.63 9.72
N VAL A 47 -10.86 -15.11 9.69
CA VAL A 47 -10.15 -14.65 10.90
C VAL A 47 -10.94 -13.54 11.63
N CYS A 48 -11.55 -12.62 10.88
CA CYS A 48 -12.38 -11.58 11.47
C CYS A 48 -13.50 -12.16 12.31
N HIS A 49 -14.24 -13.14 11.80
CA HIS A 49 -15.39 -13.73 12.50
C HIS A 49 -14.99 -14.75 13.57
N GLU A 50 -13.99 -15.60 13.30
CA GLU A 50 -13.61 -16.68 14.21
C GLU A 50 -12.70 -16.21 15.36
N TRP A 51 -12.03 -15.07 15.22
CA TRP A 51 -11.02 -14.66 16.19
C TRP A 51 -11.11 -13.18 16.62
N VAL A 52 -11.27 -12.23 15.68
CA VAL A 52 -11.24 -10.79 15.97
C VAL A 52 -12.51 -10.32 16.63
N GLU A 53 -13.68 -10.74 16.15
CA GLU A 53 -14.99 -10.30 16.62
C GLU A 53 -15.15 -10.49 18.13
N ASP A 54 -14.81 -11.66 18.67
CA ASP A 54 -14.87 -11.97 20.11
C ASP A 54 -13.98 -11.06 20.96
N ARG A 55 -12.91 -10.53 20.39
CA ARG A 55 -11.92 -9.70 21.09
C ARG A 55 -12.25 -8.21 21.07
N ILE A 56 -13.03 -7.78 20.09
CA ILE A 56 -13.40 -6.38 19.93
C ILE A 56 -14.77 -6.05 20.56
N LEU A 57 -15.72 -6.98 20.56
CA LEU A 57 -17.04 -6.75 21.16
C LEU A 57 -16.94 -6.41 22.65
N GLY A 58 -17.65 -5.37 23.07
CA GLY A 58 -17.66 -4.86 24.44
C GLY A 58 -16.45 -4.01 24.83
N ARG A 59 -15.46 -3.82 23.93
CA ARG A 59 -14.30 -2.95 24.17
C ARG A 59 -14.66 -1.49 23.99
N ASP A 60 -13.94 -0.62 24.68
CA ASP A 60 -13.98 0.83 24.43
C ASP A 60 -13.08 1.16 23.22
N PRO A 61 -13.61 1.83 22.18
CA PRO A 61 -12.80 2.20 21.01
C PRO A 61 -11.63 3.15 21.34
N PHE A 62 -11.65 3.86 22.45
CA PHE A 62 -10.57 4.74 22.86
C PHE A 62 -9.35 4.00 23.46
N ASP A 63 -9.50 2.73 23.84
CA ASP A 63 -8.43 1.92 24.44
C ASP A 63 -7.55 1.23 23.36
N ILE A 64 -7.21 1.93 22.26
CA ILE A 64 -6.53 1.36 21.08
C ILE A 64 -5.30 0.54 21.48
N GLU A 65 -4.37 1.13 22.25
CA GLU A 65 -3.12 0.45 22.65
C GLU A 65 -3.38 -0.86 23.40
N ALA A 66 -4.37 -0.86 24.31
CA ALA A 66 -4.71 -2.04 25.08
C ALA A 66 -5.42 -3.11 24.23
N VAL A 67 -6.31 -2.69 23.33
CA VAL A 67 -7.08 -3.58 22.46
C VAL A 67 -6.17 -4.20 21.40
N ILE A 68 -5.50 -3.37 20.61
CA ILE A 68 -4.65 -3.81 19.49
C ILE A 68 -3.39 -4.52 20.00
N GLY A 69 -2.72 -3.96 21.01
CA GLY A 69 -1.56 -4.60 21.64
C GLY A 69 -1.92 -5.95 22.27
N GLY A 70 -3.12 -6.07 22.85
CA GLY A 70 -3.67 -7.35 23.33
C GLY A 70 -3.83 -8.36 22.20
N MET A 71 -4.45 -7.98 21.10
CA MET A 71 -4.64 -8.86 19.94
C MET A 71 -3.29 -9.29 19.34
N ILE A 72 -2.34 -8.36 19.17
CA ILE A 72 -1.00 -8.67 18.65
C ILE A 72 -0.25 -9.65 19.57
N ARG A 73 -0.36 -9.49 20.87
CA ARG A 73 0.25 -10.42 21.83
C ARG A 73 -0.40 -11.81 21.78
N ASP A 74 -1.73 -11.85 21.63
CA ASP A 74 -2.51 -13.06 21.79
C ASP A 74 -2.61 -13.91 20.50
N GLN A 75 -2.12 -13.40 19.37
CA GLN A 75 -2.05 -14.11 18.10
C GLN A 75 -0.97 -15.22 18.10
N TYR A 76 -1.09 -16.24 18.85
CA TYR A 76 -0.04 -17.22 19.15
C TYR A 76 0.92 -17.62 18.01
N GLN A 77 0.41 -17.74 16.78
CA GLN A 77 1.21 -18.07 15.59
C GLN A 77 1.29 -16.96 14.54
N GLY A 78 0.58 -15.86 14.72
CA GLY A 78 0.67 -14.66 13.93
C GLY A 78 0.59 -14.81 12.42
N GLY A 79 1.12 -13.80 11.75
CA GLY A 79 1.25 -13.74 10.29
C GLY A 79 0.44 -12.61 9.65
N SER A 80 0.64 -12.43 8.35
CA SER A 80 0.02 -11.33 7.57
C SER A 80 -1.51 -11.32 7.68
N THR A 81 -2.14 -12.49 7.58
CA THR A 81 -3.61 -12.62 7.60
C THR A 81 -4.23 -12.07 8.89
N ILE A 82 -3.66 -12.43 10.06
CA ILE A 82 -4.15 -11.95 11.35
C ILE A 82 -3.85 -10.48 11.54
N LEU A 83 -2.65 -10.03 11.17
CA LEU A 83 -2.28 -8.62 11.29
C LEU A 83 -3.09 -7.73 10.36
N THR A 84 -3.46 -8.21 9.18
CA THR A 84 -4.38 -7.50 8.28
C THR A 84 -5.76 -7.32 8.91
N ALA A 85 -6.32 -8.36 9.52
CA ALA A 85 -7.59 -8.25 10.24
C ALA A 85 -7.50 -7.25 11.41
N ILE A 86 -6.42 -7.30 12.19
CA ILE A 86 -6.15 -6.35 13.29
C ILE A 86 -6.02 -4.92 12.77
N SER A 87 -5.30 -4.71 11.67
CA SER A 87 -5.10 -3.39 11.06
C SER A 87 -6.42 -2.75 10.62
N GLY A 88 -7.28 -3.54 9.95
CA GLY A 88 -8.60 -3.05 9.54
C GLY A 88 -9.48 -2.64 10.73
N VAL A 89 -9.44 -3.40 11.82
CA VAL A 89 -10.16 -3.04 13.06
C VAL A 89 -9.58 -1.77 13.68
N GLU A 90 -8.25 -1.65 13.74
CA GLU A 90 -7.58 -0.48 14.30
C GLU A 90 -7.97 0.81 13.56
N VAL A 91 -7.99 0.77 12.24
CA VAL A 91 -8.45 1.90 11.40
C VAL A 91 -9.91 2.23 11.69
N ALA A 92 -10.80 1.22 11.84
CA ALA A 92 -12.19 1.45 12.19
C ALA A 92 -12.37 2.08 13.59
N LEU A 93 -11.51 1.72 14.56
CA LEU A 93 -11.50 2.38 15.88
C LEU A 93 -11.11 3.86 15.76
N TRP A 94 -10.10 4.20 14.97
CA TRP A 94 -9.72 5.59 14.71
C TRP A 94 -10.84 6.39 14.04
N ASP A 95 -11.57 5.77 13.13
CA ASP A 95 -12.73 6.42 12.50
C ASP A 95 -13.82 6.74 13.53
N ILE A 96 -14.14 5.79 14.45
CA ILE A 96 -15.05 6.04 15.59
C ILE A 96 -14.55 7.18 16.46
N ILE A 97 -13.27 7.16 16.86
CA ILE A 97 -12.68 8.18 17.73
C ILE A 97 -12.76 9.56 17.06
N GLY A 98 -12.38 9.62 15.78
CA GLY A 98 -12.46 10.87 15.01
C GLY A 98 -13.89 11.42 14.94
N LYS A 99 -14.88 10.57 14.68
CA LYS A 99 -16.30 10.93 14.68
C LYS A 99 -16.78 11.35 16.07
N ALA A 100 -16.42 10.62 17.12
CA ALA A 100 -16.77 10.95 18.50
C ALA A 100 -16.19 12.30 18.94
N CYS A 101 -14.94 12.59 18.55
CA CYS A 101 -14.26 13.85 18.85
C CYS A 101 -14.63 14.98 17.87
N GLN A 102 -15.44 14.72 16.84
CA GLN A 102 -15.77 15.66 15.77
C GLN A 102 -14.50 16.22 15.08
N GLN A 103 -13.48 15.40 14.89
CA GLN A 103 -12.22 15.74 14.25
C GLN A 103 -11.80 14.72 13.19
N PRO A 104 -11.17 15.14 12.09
CA PRO A 104 -10.47 14.23 11.19
C PRO A 104 -9.37 13.47 11.93
N VAL A 105 -9.15 12.21 11.57
CA VAL A 105 -8.17 11.32 12.24
C VAL A 105 -6.77 11.95 12.28
N TYR A 106 -6.30 12.59 11.21
CA TYR A 106 -4.96 13.20 11.19
C TYR A 106 -4.74 14.23 12.30
N LYS A 107 -5.79 14.97 12.72
CA LYS A 107 -5.68 15.95 13.82
C LYS A 107 -5.42 15.27 15.17
N LEU A 108 -5.94 14.07 15.35
CA LEU A 108 -5.75 13.26 16.56
C LEU A 108 -4.39 12.54 16.55
N LEU A 109 -3.82 12.30 15.36
CA LEU A 109 -2.50 11.69 15.18
C LEU A 109 -1.32 12.69 15.24
N GLY A 110 -1.56 13.95 15.60
CA GLY A 110 -0.52 14.97 15.76
C GLY A 110 -0.72 16.22 14.92
N GLY A 111 -1.75 16.26 14.08
CA GLY A 111 -2.08 17.45 13.28
C GLY A 111 -1.41 17.49 11.91
N ARG A 112 -1.62 18.56 11.20
CA ARG A 112 -1.22 18.73 9.81
C ARG A 112 0.27 19.10 9.69
N CYS A 113 1.06 18.25 9.03
CA CYS A 113 2.45 18.51 8.65
C CYS A 113 2.59 18.99 7.20
N HIS A 114 1.61 18.67 6.34
CA HIS A 114 1.66 18.95 4.90
C HIS A 114 0.38 19.63 4.43
N THR A 115 0.47 20.46 3.40
CA THR A 115 -0.69 21.17 2.80
C THR A 115 -1.41 20.33 1.74
N HIS A 116 -0.67 19.45 1.09
CA HIS A 116 -1.12 18.47 0.10
C HIS A 116 -0.17 17.27 0.14
N LEU A 117 -0.60 16.15 -0.40
CA LEU A 117 0.16 14.90 -0.38
C LEU A 117 0.52 14.52 -1.81
N PRO A 118 1.78 14.71 -2.24
CA PRO A 118 2.20 14.30 -3.58
C PRO A 118 2.01 12.79 -3.74
N ALA A 119 1.65 12.37 -4.96
CA ALA A 119 1.41 10.98 -5.28
C ALA A 119 2.26 10.53 -6.47
N TYR A 120 2.66 9.25 -6.46
CA TYR A 120 3.19 8.61 -7.64
C TYR A 120 2.14 7.68 -8.27
N ALA A 121 2.18 7.55 -9.60
CA ALA A 121 1.32 6.61 -10.30
C ALA A 121 1.89 5.20 -10.23
N ASN A 122 1.04 4.22 -9.87
CA ASN A 122 1.29 2.79 -10.02
C ASN A 122 0.13 2.12 -10.77
N GLY A 123 0.39 1.01 -11.49
CA GLY A 123 -0.62 0.36 -12.33
C GLY A 123 -0.91 1.07 -13.67
N TRP A 124 -0.29 2.21 -13.93
CA TRP A 124 -0.46 3.00 -15.16
C TRP A 124 -0.05 2.24 -16.43
N TYR A 125 0.87 1.28 -16.31
CA TYR A 125 1.39 0.47 -17.40
C TYR A 125 0.57 -0.80 -17.69
N GLY A 126 -0.57 -0.98 -17.02
CA GLY A 126 -1.44 -2.13 -17.23
C GLY A 126 -1.80 -2.30 -18.71
N GLY A 127 -1.48 -3.46 -19.31
CA GLY A 127 -1.66 -3.76 -20.74
C GLY A 127 -0.50 -3.35 -21.66
N ALA A 128 0.51 -2.64 -21.17
CA ALA A 128 1.71 -2.33 -21.93
C ALA A 128 2.60 -3.57 -22.06
N ARG A 129 3.15 -3.82 -23.26
CA ARG A 129 4.02 -4.97 -23.54
C ARG A 129 5.34 -4.56 -24.20
N THR A 130 5.36 -3.43 -24.87
CA THR A 130 6.51 -2.95 -25.62
C THR A 130 7.03 -1.63 -25.04
N PRO A 131 8.31 -1.26 -25.29
CA PRO A 131 8.82 0.06 -24.90
C PRO A 131 7.96 1.22 -25.41
N GLN A 132 7.33 1.08 -26.58
CA GLN A 132 6.41 2.08 -27.12
C GLN A 132 5.14 2.20 -26.28
N ASP A 133 4.51 1.06 -25.89
CA ASP A 133 3.32 1.08 -25.05
C ASP A 133 3.62 1.74 -23.70
N PHE A 134 4.76 1.40 -23.07
CA PHE A 134 5.19 2.03 -21.82
C PHE A 134 5.39 3.54 -21.97
N SER A 135 6.01 3.97 -23.07
CA SER A 135 6.19 5.40 -23.38
C SER A 135 4.87 6.15 -23.51
N GLU A 136 3.89 5.59 -24.21
CA GLU A 136 2.59 6.21 -24.42
C GLU A 136 1.82 6.33 -23.09
N ARG A 137 1.73 5.24 -22.31
CA ARG A 137 1.05 5.25 -21.02
C ARG A 137 1.75 6.13 -19.98
N ALA A 138 3.09 6.22 -20.01
CA ALA A 138 3.82 7.13 -19.15
C ALA A 138 3.48 8.61 -19.46
N ARG A 139 3.37 8.98 -20.74
CA ARG A 139 2.92 10.33 -21.14
C ARG A 139 1.48 10.60 -20.70
N GLU A 140 0.59 9.61 -20.79
CA GLU A 140 -0.79 9.72 -20.30
C GLU A 140 -0.84 9.96 -18.79
N ALA A 141 -0.07 9.20 -18.00
CA ALA A 141 0.01 9.37 -16.55
C ALA A 141 0.56 10.76 -16.17
N VAL A 142 1.61 11.22 -16.84
CA VAL A 142 2.14 12.58 -16.65
C VAL A 142 1.13 13.64 -17.09
N GLY A 143 0.37 13.40 -18.16
CA GLY A 143 -0.72 14.26 -18.61
C GLY A 143 -1.84 14.43 -17.57
N ARG A 144 -2.06 13.42 -16.71
CA ARG A 144 -2.96 13.50 -15.54
C ARG A 144 -2.37 14.27 -14.36
N GLY A 145 -1.13 14.78 -14.49
CA GLY A 145 -0.47 15.62 -13.49
C GLY A 145 0.53 14.89 -12.59
N TYR A 146 0.71 13.56 -12.72
CA TYR A 146 1.70 12.83 -11.93
C TYR A 146 3.13 13.28 -12.23
N ARG A 147 3.96 13.34 -11.19
CA ARG A 147 5.37 13.73 -11.29
C ARG A 147 6.34 12.61 -10.92
N ALA A 148 5.80 11.43 -10.60
CA ALA A 148 6.56 10.21 -10.38
C ALA A 148 5.76 8.99 -10.83
N LEU A 149 6.46 7.98 -11.36
CA LEU A 149 5.90 6.76 -11.93
C LEU A 149 6.64 5.55 -11.37
N LYS A 150 5.91 4.58 -10.78
CA LYS A 150 6.45 3.28 -10.36
C LYS A 150 6.06 2.20 -11.37
N PHE A 151 6.99 1.31 -11.71
CA PHE A 151 6.75 0.17 -12.59
C PHE A 151 7.80 -0.91 -12.41
N ASP A 152 7.44 -2.14 -12.76
CA ASP A 152 8.30 -3.32 -12.78
C ASP A 152 8.70 -3.65 -14.22
N PRO A 153 9.97 -3.48 -14.60
CA PRO A 153 10.44 -3.76 -15.97
C PRO A 153 10.95 -5.19 -16.17
N PHE A 154 10.97 -6.07 -15.14
CA PHE A 154 11.75 -7.30 -15.15
C PHE A 154 11.01 -8.54 -15.66
N GLY A 155 9.75 -8.39 -16.11
CA GLY A 155 8.98 -9.50 -16.68
C GLY A 155 8.85 -10.69 -15.73
N THR A 156 9.22 -11.87 -16.22
CA THR A 156 9.14 -13.15 -15.47
C THR A 156 10.45 -13.60 -14.83
N ALA A 157 11.48 -12.75 -14.86
CA ALA A 157 12.80 -13.07 -14.33
C ALA A 157 12.74 -13.50 -12.84
N TRP A 158 13.54 -14.50 -12.48
CA TRP A 158 13.63 -15.00 -11.11
C TRP A 158 15.09 -15.31 -10.75
N LYS A 159 15.56 -14.76 -9.63
CA LYS A 159 16.90 -14.81 -9.06
C LYS A 159 17.98 -14.16 -9.90
N ASN A 160 18.04 -14.40 -11.19
CA ASN A 160 19.01 -13.82 -12.10
C ASN A 160 18.32 -13.35 -13.39
N LEU A 161 18.92 -12.37 -14.05
CA LEU A 161 18.54 -11.92 -15.38
C LEU A 161 19.49 -12.53 -16.41
N THR A 162 18.95 -13.05 -17.49
CA THR A 162 19.77 -13.31 -18.67
C THR A 162 20.25 -11.99 -19.29
N PRO A 163 21.26 -11.99 -20.16
CA PRO A 163 21.66 -10.77 -20.87
C PRO A 163 20.49 -10.11 -21.60
N GLU A 164 19.66 -10.91 -22.26
CA GLU A 164 18.49 -10.47 -23.03
C GLU A 164 17.42 -9.85 -22.11
N GLU A 165 17.09 -10.46 -20.97
CA GLU A 165 16.15 -9.94 -19.98
C GLU A 165 16.67 -8.63 -19.36
N SER A 166 17.99 -8.57 -19.08
CA SER A 166 18.64 -7.34 -18.58
C SER A 166 18.54 -6.21 -19.58
N GLU A 167 18.80 -6.49 -20.88
CA GLU A 167 18.71 -5.49 -21.94
C GLU A 167 17.27 -5.01 -22.13
N ALA A 168 16.31 -5.93 -22.23
CA ALA A 168 14.89 -5.60 -22.35
C ALA A 168 14.38 -4.73 -21.19
N ALA A 169 14.75 -5.05 -19.94
CA ALA A 169 14.41 -4.22 -18.79
C ALA A 169 14.97 -2.80 -18.88
N LEU A 170 16.23 -2.67 -19.31
CA LEU A 170 16.87 -1.37 -19.48
C LEU A 170 16.28 -0.57 -20.64
N GLU A 171 15.86 -1.23 -21.73
CA GLU A 171 15.16 -0.59 -22.84
C GLU A 171 13.79 -0.04 -22.39
N LEU A 172 13.01 -0.79 -21.58
CA LEU A 172 11.78 -0.28 -21.02
C LEU A 172 12.01 0.97 -20.17
N VAL A 173 13.00 0.94 -19.27
CA VAL A 173 13.32 2.10 -18.41
C VAL A 173 13.80 3.29 -19.25
N ALA A 174 14.61 3.04 -20.28
CA ALA A 174 15.09 4.08 -21.20
C ALA A 174 13.92 4.74 -21.95
N ALA A 175 13.00 3.93 -22.48
CA ALA A 175 11.84 4.41 -23.22
C ALA A 175 10.92 5.28 -22.35
N VAL A 176 10.66 4.86 -21.10
CA VAL A 176 9.89 5.67 -20.14
C VAL A 176 10.63 6.97 -19.83
N ARG A 177 11.93 6.92 -19.52
CA ARG A 177 12.74 8.12 -19.20
C ARG A 177 12.76 9.10 -20.36
N GLU A 178 12.93 8.63 -21.58
CA GLU A 178 12.90 9.47 -22.78
C GLU A 178 11.51 10.10 -22.99
N ALA A 179 10.44 9.31 -22.77
CA ALA A 179 9.06 9.75 -22.95
C ALA A 179 8.65 10.88 -22.02
N VAL A 180 9.13 10.85 -20.75
CA VAL A 180 8.67 11.77 -19.68
C VAL A 180 9.73 12.83 -19.30
N GLY A 181 10.95 12.69 -19.78
CA GLY A 181 12.05 13.61 -19.48
C GLY A 181 12.61 13.50 -18.05
N PRO A 182 13.65 14.28 -17.72
CA PRO A 182 14.35 14.18 -16.43
C PRO A 182 13.57 14.77 -15.24
N GLY A 183 12.53 15.54 -15.50
CA GLY A 183 11.71 16.19 -14.45
C GLY A 183 10.68 15.27 -13.79
N VAL A 184 10.49 14.05 -14.29
CA VAL A 184 9.58 13.05 -13.73
C VAL A 184 10.37 11.99 -12.99
N GLY A 185 10.02 11.71 -11.74
CA GLY A 185 10.63 10.66 -10.93
C GLY A 185 10.31 9.27 -11.50
N LEU A 186 11.29 8.39 -11.62
CA LEU A 186 11.08 6.97 -11.91
C LEU A 186 11.38 6.16 -10.66
N MET A 187 10.51 5.23 -10.33
CA MET A 187 10.63 4.30 -9.21
C MET A 187 10.61 2.89 -9.81
N ILE A 188 11.67 2.14 -9.57
CA ILE A 188 11.85 0.83 -10.20
C ILE A 188 11.56 -0.26 -9.19
N GLU A 189 10.53 -1.03 -9.50
CA GLU A 189 10.05 -2.14 -8.68
C GLU A 189 10.73 -3.45 -9.06
N PHE A 190 11.24 -4.18 -8.08
CA PHE A 190 11.87 -5.50 -8.27
C PHE A 190 11.03 -6.65 -7.71
N HIS A 191 10.01 -6.37 -6.89
CA HIS A 191 9.19 -7.36 -6.19
C HIS A 191 10.01 -8.47 -5.48
N GLY A 192 11.18 -8.13 -4.95
CA GLY A 192 12.02 -9.06 -4.17
C GLY A 192 12.60 -10.24 -4.94
N ARG A 193 12.65 -10.17 -6.26
CA ARG A 193 12.91 -11.35 -7.10
C ARG A 193 14.36 -11.69 -7.35
N LEU A 194 15.28 -10.73 -7.22
CA LEU A 194 16.66 -10.96 -7.62
C LEU A 194 17.54 -11.53 -6.50
N SER A 195 18.61 -12.21 -6.88
CA SER A 195 19.74 -12.50 -6.00
C SER A 195 20.51 -11.21 -5.72
N ALA A 196 21.23 -11.13 -4.60
CA ALA A 196 21.95 -9.92 -4.22
C ALA A 196 22.94 -9.45 -5.28
N GLY A 197 23.70 -10.39 -5.86
CA GLY A 197 24.66 -10.05 -6.92
C GLY A 197 24.00 -9.49 -8.18
N CYS A 198 22.89 -10.13 -8.61
CA CYS A 198 22.12 -9.66 -9.75
C CYS A 198 21.46 -8.31 -9.48
N ALA A 199 20.91 -8.11 -8.25
CA ALA A 199 20.33 -6.83 -7.85
C ALA A 199 21.35 -5.68 -7.91
N VAL A 200 22.54 -5.87 -7.34
CA VAL A 200 23.61 -4.87 -7.37
C VAL A 200 24.05 -4.56 -8.80
N GLU A 201 24.25 -5.57 -9.64
CA GLU A 201 24.61 -5.38 -11.06
C GLU A 201 23.53 -4.59 -11.81
N THR A 202 22.25 -4.98 -11.63
CA THR A 202 21.11 -4.32 -12.26
C THR A 202 21.00 -2.86 -11.80
N MET A 203 21.11 -2.60 -10.50
CA MET A 203 21.05 -1.24 -9.95
C MET A 203 22.16 -0.35 -10.50
N ARG A 204 23.39 -0.88 -10.68
CA ARG A 204 24.49 -0.12 -11.34
C ARG A 204 24.14 0.27 -12.78
N LYS A 205 23.49 -0.62 -13.53
CA LYS A 205 23.04 -0.31 -14.90
C LYS A 205 21.91 0.74 -14.92
N LEU A 206 21.09 0.79 -13.86
CA LEU A 206 20.00 1.75 -13.69
C LEU A 206 20.47 3.15 -13.26
N GLU A 207 21.66 3.31 -12.70
CA GLU A 207 22.17 4.62 -12.22
C GLU A 207 22.05 5.74 -13.27
N ARG A 208 22.29 5.44 -14.54
CA ARG A 208 22.18 6.41 -15.66
C ARG A 208 20.78 6.99 -15.84
N PHE A 209 19.73 6.35 -15.30
CA PHE A 209 18.36 6.82 -15.39
C PHE A 209 17.90 7.62 -14.16
N HIS A 210 18.76 7.73 -13.15
CA HIS A 210 18.49 8.46 -11.90
C HIS A 210 17.13 8.11 -11.28
N PRO A 211 16.86 6.84 -10.93
CA PRO A 211 15.62 6.48 -10.27
C PRO A 211 15.52 7.13 -8.89
N VAL A 212 14.28 7.46 -8.48
CA VAL A 212 13.99 7.99 -7.15
C VAL A 212 14.31 6.95 -6.10
N TRP A 213 13.99 5.67 -6.39
CA TRP A 213 14.42 4.50 -5.63
C TRP A 213 14.37 3.22 -6.48
N CYS A 214 15.02 2.19 -5.96
CA CYS A 214 14.85 0.80 -6.33
C CYS A 214 14.11 0.11 -5.19
N GLU A 215 12.93 -0.46 -5.47
CA GLU A 215 12.03 -1.06 -4.48
C GLU A 215 12.26 -2.55 -4.42
N GLU A 216 12.37 -3.10 -3.21
CA GLU A 216 12.55 -4.53 -2.92
C GLU A 216 13.51 -5.26 -3.87
N PRO A 217 14.77 -4.85 -4.00
CA PRO A 217 15.71 -5.48 -4.96
C PRO A 217 15.95 -6.98 -4.65
N VAL A 218 15.78 -7.39 -3.40
CA VAL A 218 15.89 -8.79 -2.92
C VAL A 218 14.69 -9.16 -2.06
N ALA A 219 14.51 -10.46 -1.80
CA ALA A 219 13.38 -10.98 -1.03
C ALA A 219 13.21 -10.26 0.32
N PRO A 220 11.99 -9.83 0.67
CA PRO A 220 11.72 -8.94 1.81
C PRO A 220 12.04 -9.57 3.16
N GLU A 221 11.92 -10.90 3.29
CA GLU A 221 12.28 -11.64 4.49
C GLU A 221 13.80 -11.65 4.76
N CYS A 222 14.61 -11.24 3.78
CA CYS A 222 16.08 -11.22 3.86
C CYS A 222 16.62 -9.82 4.15
N ILE A 223 16.22 -9.20 5.27
CA ILE A 223 16.59 -7.82 5.63
C ILE A 223 18.11 -7.61 5.68
N ASP A 224 18.87 -8.61 6.20
CA ASP A 224 20.35 -8.51 6.22
C ASP A 224 20.94 -8.45 4.81
N LEU A 225 20.38 -9.25 3.90
CA LEU A 225 20.80 -9.25 2.51
C LEU A 225 20.48 -7.93 1.82
N LEU A 226 19.33 -7.34 2.14
CA LEU A 226 18.95 -6.01 1.66
C LEU A 226 19.95 -4.95 2.14
N ALA A 227 20.36 -5.02 3.42
CA ALA A 227 21.38 -4.13 3.98
C ALA A 227 22.75 -4.28 3.27
N GLU A 228 23.13 -5.50 2.87
CA GLU A 228 24.36 -5.74 2.10
C GLU A 228 24.25 -5.19 0.67
N VAL A 229 23.10 -5.31 0.01
CA VAL A 229 22.83 -4.70 -1.30
C VAL A 229 22.91 -3.18 -1.20
N LYS A 230 22.26 -2.58 -0.17
CA LYS A 230 22.26 -1.14 0.06
C LYS A 230 23.67 -0.55 0.19
N LYS A 231 24.60 -1.26 0.83
CA LYS A 231 25.99 -0.82 0.96
C LYS A 231 26.77 -0.78 -0.37
N GLN A 232 26.28 -1.47 -1.39
CA GLN A 232 26.96 -1.62 -2.68
C GLN A 232 26.38 -0.74 -3.80
N THR A 233 25.38 0.10 -3.49
CA THR A 233 24.72 1.00 -4.43
C THR A 233 24.68 2.44 -3.91
N THR A 234 24.71 3.39 -4.83
CA THR A 234 24.45 4.81 -4.56
C THR A 234 22.97 5.17 -4.75
N LEU A 235 22.19 4.28 -5.38
CA LEU A 235 20.77 4.50 -5.58
C LEU A 235 20.01 4.36 -4.27
N PRO A 236 18.98 5.19 -4.04
CA PRO A 236 18.09 5.00 -2.93
C PRO A 236 17.37 3.64 -3.01
N VAL A 237 17.16 3.01 -1.86
CA VAL A 237 16.45 1.74 -1.72
C VAL A 237 15.20 1.96 -0.90
N ALA A 238 14.09 1.39 -1.35
CA ALA A 238 12.82 1.38 -0.64
C ALA A 238 12.38 -0.07 -0.38
N ALA A 239 11.76 -0.34 0.76
CA ALA A 239 11.15 -1.62 1.08
C ALA A 239 10.26 -1.51 2.34
N GLY A 240 9.41 -2.52 2.56
CA GLY A 240 8.61 -2.62 3.77
C GLY A 240 7.18 -3.10 3.58
N GLU A 241 6.65 -3.15 2.35
CA GLU A 241 5.28 -3.56 2.06
C GLU A 241 4.95 -4.99 2.53
N ARG A 242 5.95 -5.86 2.54
CA ARG A 242 5.83 -7.26 2.97
C ARG A 242 6.47 -7.53 4.33
N LEU A 243 6.65 -6.49 5.15
CA LEU A 243 7.00 -6.58 6.56
C LEU A 243 5.79 -6.24 7.43
N TYR A 244 5.64 -6.92 8.55
CA TYR A 244 4.38 -6.89 9.29
C TYR A 244 4.52 -6.45 10.75
N THR A 245 5.65 -6.71 11.39
CA THR A 245 5.83 -6.46 12.82
C THR A 245 6.75 -5.28 13.10
N LEU A 246 6.56 -4.63 14.27
CA LEU A 246 7.51 -3.59 14.72
C LEU A 246 8.95 -4.10 14.80
N ALA A 247 9.15 -5.39 15.08
CA ALA A 247 10.48 -6.00 15.14
C ALA A 247 11.14 -6.04 13.75
N ASP A 248 10.38 -6.35 12.70
CA ASP A 248 10.88 -6.36 11.34
C ASP A 248 11.29 -4.94 10.90
N PHE A 249 10.44 -3.96 11.16
CA PHE A 249 10.73 -2.54 10.84
C PHE A 249 11.89 -2.00 11.69
N TYR A 250 11.97 -2.36 12.97
CA TYR A 250 13.12 -2.01 13.78
C TYR A 250 14.43 -2.56 13.20
N ARG A 251 14.43 -3.83 12.75
CA ARG A 251 15.58 -4.44 12.08
C ARG A 251 15.94 -3.73 10.79
N LEU A 252 14.96 -3.48 9.91
CA LEU A 252 15.13 -2.78 8.64
C LEU A 252 15.79 -1.41 8.83
N ILE A 253 15.28 -0.63 9.78
CA ILE A 253 15.73 0.73 10.10
C ILE A 253 17.10 0.71 10.79
N SER A 254 17.29 -0.16 11.79
CA SER A 254 18.56 -0.23 12.57
C SER A 254 19.75 -0.65 11.72
N LEU A 255 19.54 -1.53 10.74
CA LEU A 255 20.57 -1.92 9.77
C LEU A 255 20.78 -0.89 8.67
N ARG A 256 19.98 0.19 8.63
CA ARG A 256 19.96 1.17 7.54
C ARG A 256 19.86 0.51 6.16
N ALA A 257 19.01 -0.51 6.07
CA ALA A 257 18.85 -1.30 4.87
C ALA A 257 18.10 -0.56 3.76
N VAL A 258 17.43 0.56 4.09
CA VAL A 258 16.63 1.39 3.18
C VAL A 258 16.84 2.88 3.42
N ASP A 259 16.49 3.68 2.42
CA ASP A 259 16.36 5.14 2.49
C ASP A 259 14.89 5.55 2.66
N VAL A 260 13.96 4.67 2.23
CA VAL A 260 12.51 4.88 2.34
C VAL A 260 11.87 3.61 2.89
N VAL A 261 11.13 3.75 3.99
CA VAL A 261 10.29 2.68 4.53
C VAL A 261 8.91 2.74 3.91
N GLN A 262 8.46 1.62 3.35
CA GLN A 262 7.16 1.48 2.69
C GLN A 262 6.24 0.52 3.47
N MET A 263 5.99 0.83 4.75
CA MET A 263 5.02 0.05 5.50
C MET A 263 3.65 0.10 4.84
N ASP A 264 2.93 -1.02 4.83
CA ASP A 264 1.50 -1.04 4.50
C ASP A 264 0.67 -0.93 5.78
N ILE A 265 -0.11 0.14 5.90
CA ILE A 265 -0.94 0.42 7.09
C ILE A 265 -2.00 -0.67 7.29
N SER A 266 -2.47 -1.27 6.19
CA SER A 266 -3.46 -2.36 6.25
C SER A 266 -2.87 -3.68 6.75
N HIS A 267 -1.53 -3.81 6.84
CA HIS A 267 -0.88 -5.07 7.15
C HIS A 267 0.05 -5.02 8.37
N CYS A 268 0.46 -3.84 8.81
CA CYS A 268 1.44 -3.71 9.89
C CYS A 268 0.85 -3.34 11.27
N GLY A 269 -0.47 -3.47 11.43
CA GLY A 269 -1.17 -3.19 12.69
C GLY A 269 -1.85 -1.82 12.77
N GLY A 270 -2.06 -1.16 11.63
CA GLY A 270 -2.84 0.07 11.52
C GLY A 270 -2.04 1.37 11.68
N LEU A 271 -2.76 2.45 11.88
CA LEU A 271 -2.25 3.83 11.96
C LEU A 271 -1.28 4.03 13.13
N TRP A 272 -1.62 3.48 14.30
CA TRP A 272 -0.85 3.72 15.52
C TRP A 272 0.53 3.05 15.49
N LEU A 273 0.62 1.82 14.96
CA LEU A 273 1.89 1.16 14.76
C LEU A 273 2.71 1.84 13.66
N SER A 274 2.07 2.26 12.57
CA SER A 274 2.73 3.02 11.50
C SER A 274 3.34 4.33 12.00
N LYS A 275 2.69 5.04 12.94
CA LYS A 275 3.28 6.24 13.59
C LYS A 275 4.54 5.89 14.39
N LYS A 276 4.56 4.75 15.07
CA LYS A 276 5.76 4.26 15.78
C LYS A 276 6.90 3.92 14.81
N ILE A 277 6.58 3.28 13.68
CA ILE A 277 7.54 2.97 12.60
C ILE A 277 8.12 4.26 12.02
N ALA A 278 7.27 5.23 11.69
CA ALA A 278 7.70 6.52 11.14
C ALA A 278 8.61 7.29 12.10
N ALA A 279 8.31 7.24 13.41
CA ALA A 279 9.15 7.86 14.44
C ALA A 279 10.54 7.19 14.53
N MET A 280 10.61 5.85 14.45
CA MET A 280 11.89 5.13 14.40
C MET A 280 12.69 5.48 13.15
N ALA A 281 12.03 5.56 11.98
CA ALA A 281 12.65 5.92 10.71
C ALA A 281 13.22 7.35 10.76
N ALA A 282 12.48 8.31 11.31
CA ALA A 282 12.91 9.69 11.45
C ALA A 282 14.22 9.86 12.24
N VAL A 283 14.44 9.05 13.29
CA VAL A 283 15.69 9.06 14.08
C VAL A 283 16.92 8.72 13.23
N GLN A 284 16.75 7.94 12.16
CA GLN A 284 17.80 7.52 11.24
C GLN A 284 17.87 8.36 9.96
N ASP A 285 17.10 9.47 9.88
CA ASP A 285 16.95 10.30 8.67
C ASP A 285 16.37 9.51 7.48
N ILE A 286 15.51 8.54 7.76
CA ILE A 286 14.83 7.71 6.77
C ILE A 286 13.42 8.27 6.53
N ARG A 287 13.03 8.37 5.26
CA ARG A 287 11.69 8.82 4.84
C ARG A 287 10.70 7.68 4.91
N VAL A 288 9.42 8.01 4.88
CA VAL A 288 8.33 7.03 4.78
C VAL A 288 7.46 7.34 3.56
N SER A 289 7.00 6.27 2.90
CA SER A 289 6.12 6.32 1.73
C SER A 289 5.23 5.08 1.77
N PRO A 290 4.06 5.13 2.43
CA PRO A 290 3.25 3.95 2.62
C PRO A 290 2.87 3.26 1.31
N HIS A 291 3.05 1.94 1.27
CA HIS A 291 2.46 1.10 0.24
C HIS A 291 0.94 1.09 0.38
N CYS A 292 0.22 1.17 -0.72
CA CYS A 292 -1.24 1.05 -0.73
C CYS A 292 -1.77 0.65 -2.11
N SER A 293 -1.87 -0.65 -2.36
CA SER A 293 -2.40 -1.22 -3.60
C SER A 293 -3.86 -1.70 -3.47
N VAL A 294 -4.48 -1.52 -2.31
CA VAL A 294 -5.82 -2.02 -1.95
C VAL A 294 -6.91 -0.95 -2.08
N GLY A 295 -7.98 -1.03 -1.32
CA GLY A 295 -9.20 -0.24 -1.53
C GLY A 295 -9.16 1.21 -1.02
N PRO A 296 -10.29 1.91 -1.17
CA PRO A 296 -10.35 3.35 -0.87
C PRO A 296 -10.31 3.67 0.62
N VAL A 297 -10.71 2.75 1.52
CA VAL A 297 -10.68 2.99 2.97
C VAL A 297 -9.23 2.89 3.48
N ALA A 298 -8.47 1.91 2.99
CA ALA A 298 -7.04 1.80 3.29
C ALA A 298 -6.26 3.03 2.80
N LEU A 299 -6.54 3.48 1.57
CA LEU A 299 -5.91 4.70 1.07
C LEU A 299 -6.27 5.93 1.92
N ALA A 300 -7.52 6.06 2.36
CA ALA A 300 -7.89 7.15 3.26
C ALA A 300 -7.10 7.11 4.58
N ALA A 301 -6.91 5.91 5.16
CA ALA A 301 -6.05 5.75 6.33
C ALA A 301 -4.61 6.20 6.06
N CYS A 302 -4.02 5.79 4.92
CA CYS A 302 -2.70 6.26 4.49
C CYS A 302 -2.64 7.79 4.42
N LEU A 303 -3.63 8.43 3.80
CA LEU A 303 -3.65 9.89 3.66
C LEU A 303 -3.73 10.62 5.00
N HIS A 304 -4.47 10.08 5.98
CA HIS A 304 -4.49 10.64 7.35
C HIS A 304 -3.14 10.47 8.05
N PHE A 305 -2.50 9.33 7.89
CA PHE A 305 -1.15 9.09 8.39
C PHE A 305 -0.14 10.04 7.75
N ASP A 306 -0.13 10.14 6.42
CA ASP A 306 0.79 10.98 5.65
C ASP A 306 0.71 12.44 6.06
N LEU A 307 -0.53 12.96 6.15
CA LEU A 307 -0.78 14.36 6.49
C LEU A 307 -0.24 14.73 7.87
N SER A 308 -0.18 13.75 8.80
CA SER A 308 0.29 13.92 10.18
C SER A 308 1.74 13.44 10.41
N THR A 309 2.49 13.09 9.36
CA THR A 309 3.81 12.45 9.49
C THR A 309 4.91 13.31 8.87
N PRO A 310 5.79 13.96 9.65
CA PRO A 310 6.76 14.93 9.15
C PRO A 310 7.75 14.38 8.12
N ASN A 311 8.17 13.11 8.24
CA ASN A 311 9.11 12.45 7.33
C ASN A 311 8.43 11.70 6.17
N PHE A 312 7.14 11.95 5.94
CA PHE A 312 6.42 11.48 4.74
C PHE A 312 7.06 12.05 3.46
N MET A 313 7.10 11.25 2.41
CA MET A 313 7.71 11.62 1.13
C MET A 313 6.67 11.75 0.00
N VAL A 314 5.98 10.65 -0.33
CA VAL A 314 5.04 10.58 -1.45
C VAL A 314 4.10 9.38 -1.24
N GLN A 315 2.83 9.48 -1.64
CA GLN A 315 1.85 8.40 -1.51
C GLN A 315 1.66 7.63 -2.82
N GLU A 316 1.52 6.33 -2.70
CA GLU A 316 1.12 5.47 -3.80
C GLU A 316 -0.30 5.77 -4.27
N ALA A 317 -0.47 5.92 -5.59
CA ALA A 317 -1.76 6.13 -6.23
C ALA A 317 -2.02 5.02 -7.25
N PHE A 318 -2.81 4.03 -6.85
CA PHE A 318 -3.25 2.93 -7.70
C PHE A 318 -4.70 3.13 -8.19
N ALA A 319 -5.49 3.90 -7.46
CA ALA A 319 -6.94 4.04 -7.61
C ALA A 319 -7.42 4.43 -9.01
N GLU A 320 -6.68 5.27 -9.73
CA GLU A 320 -7.07 5.77 -11.05
C GLU A 320 -6.76 4.80 -12.19
N PHE A 321 -6.00 3.76 -11.90
CA PHE A 321 -5.54 2.76 -12.86
C PHE A 321 -6.19 1.39 -12.65
N ASP A 322 -7.05 1.28 -11.63
CA ASP A 322 -7.85 0.10 -11.31
C ASP A 322 -9.25 0.17 -11.96
N VAL A 323 -10.24 -0.51 -11.40
CA VAL A 323 -11.61 -0.52 -11.91
C VAL A 323 -12.30 0.83 -11.73
N PRO A 324 -13.20 1.24 -12.66
CA PRO A 324 -13.85 2.54 -12.57
C PRO A 324 -14.79 2.71 -11.36
N TRP A 325 -15.29 1.60 -10.78
CA TRP A 325 -16.17 1.66 -9.60
C TRP A 325 -15.45 1.66 -8.25
N ARG A 326 -14.11 1.49 -8.22
CA ARG A 326 -13.33 1.41 -6.96
C ARG A 326 -13.64 2.58 -6.01
N ASN A 327 -13.61 3.80 -6.52
CA ASN A 327 -13.84 4.98 -5.69
C ASN A 327 -15.33 5.18 -5.32
N SER A 328 -16.25 4.55 -6.07
CA SER A 328 -17.69 4.58 -5.80
C SER A 328 -18.11 3.62 -4.69
N LEU A 329 -17.23 2.73 -4.23
CA LEU A 329 -17.46 1.86 -3.06
C LEU A 329 -17.59 2.65 -1.75
N VAL A 330 -17.17 3.92 -1.77
CA VAL A 330 -17.29 4.83 -0.63
C VAL A 330 -17.88 6.16 -1.06
N ARG A 331 -18.60 6.81 -0.15
CA ARG A 331 -19.04 8.21 -0.26
C ARG A 331 -18.06 9.11 0.48
N GLY A 332 -17.88 10.34 0.03
CA GLY A 332 -16.93 11.29 0.62
C GLY A 332 -15.52 11.23 0.00
N TRP A 333 -15.30 10.35 -0.98
CA TRP A 333 -14.01 10.25 -1.65
C TRP A 333 -13.60 11.55 -2.35
N ASN A 334 -12.37 11.96 -2.12
CA ASN A 334 -11.74 13.07 -2.84
C ASN A 334 -10.82 12.51 -3.94
N PRO A 335 -11.08 12.83 -5.21
CA PRO A 335 -10.20 12.41 -6.29
C PRO A 335 -8.84 13.12 -6.19
N ILE A 336 -7.82 12.47 -6.74
CA ILE A 336 -6.52 13.08 -6.95
C ILE A 336 -6.62 14.28 -7.89
N ARG A 337 -5.85 15.34 -7.64
CA ARG A 337 -5.78 16.54 -8.49
C ARG A 337 -4.33 16.90 -8.71
N GLU A 338 -3.94 17.03 -9.99
CA GLU A 338 -2.57 17.39 -10.37
C GLU A 338 -1.50 16.54 -9.68
N GLY A 339 -1.74 15.22 -9.59
CA GLY A 339 -0.83 14.26 -8.96
C GLY A 339 -0.68 14.37 -7.44
N ALA A 340 -1.65 14.98 -6.76
CA ALA A 340 -1.65 15.09 -5.31
C ALA A 340 -3.04 14.81 -4.70
N PHE A 341 -3.06 14.34 -3.47
CA PHE A 341 -4.27 14.19 -2.65
C PHE A 341 -4.47 15.37 -1.72
N PHE A 342 -5.76 15.69 -1.47
CA PHE A 342 -6.20 16.71 -0.53
C PHE A 342 -7.27 16.11 0.38
N LEU A 343 -7.05 16.09 1.68
CA LEU A 343 -8.01 15.51 2.61
C LEU A 343 -9.11 16.52 2.97
N PRO A 344 -10.38 16.04 3.10
CA PRO A 344 -11.46 16.84 3.66
C PRO A 344 -11.27 17.06 5.17
N GLU A 345 -11.93 18.09 5.71
CA GLU A 345 -11.97 18.36 7.15
C GLU A 345 -13.09 17.57 7.88
N ALA A 346 -13.64 16.53 7.25
CA ALA A 346 -14.72 15.74 7.82
C ALA A 346 -14.22 14.88 9.00
N PRO A 347 -15.06 14.67 10.05
CA PRO A 347 -14.71 13.81 11.18
C PRO A 347 -14.41 12.36 10.76
N GLY A 348 -13.54 11.70 11.52
CA GLY A 348 -13.11 10.33 11.25
C GLY A 348 -12.20 10.27 10.03
N LEU A 349 -12.38 9.23 9.21
CA LEU A 349 -11.73 9.10 7.91
C LEU A 349 -12.35 10.01 6.84
N GLY A 350 -13.52 10.58 7.10
CA GLY A 350 -14.27 11.40 6.15
C GLY A 350 -14.98 10.60 5.06
N LEU A 351 -15.12 9.29 5.26
CA LEU A 351 -15.72 8.35 4.30
C LEU A 351 -16.84 7.54 4.95
N GLU A 352 -17.77 7.07 4.11
CA GLU A 352 -18.78 6.07 4.46
C GLU A 352 -18.87 5.01 3.35
N LEU A 353 -19.14 3.74 3.70
CA LEU A 353 -19.34 2.68 2.70
C LEU A 353 -20.62 2.92 1.90
N ASP A 354 -20.56 2.69 0.59
CA ASP A 354 -21.76 2.60 -0.25
C ASP A 354 -22.14 1.13 -0.45
N GLU A 355 -23.00 0.62 0.46
CA GLU A 355 -23.41 -0.78 0.46
C GLU A 355 -24.14 -1.18 -0.83
N ARG A 356 -24.81 -0.24 -1.52
CA ARG A 356 -25.44 -0.52 -2.80
C ARG A 356 -24.40 -0.87 -3.85
N VAL A 357 -23.37 -0.04 -4.01
CA VAL A 357 -22.29 -0.28 -4.98
C VAL A 357 -21.51 -1.55 -4.60
N ILE A 358 -21.25 -1.78 -3.32
CA ILE A 358 -20.61 -3.01 -2.83
C ILE A 358 -21.42 -4.25 -3.25
N SER A 359 -22.75 -4.22 -3.11
CA SER A 359 -23.61 -5.33 -3.48
C SER A 359 -23.74 -5.56 -4.99
N GLU A 360 -23.53 -4.52 -5.80
CA GLU A 360 -23.51 -4.59 -7.27
C GLU A 360 -22.23 -5.28 -7.81
N HIS A 361 -21.18 -5.36 -6.98
CA HIS A 361 -19.89 -5.97 -7.33
C HIS A 361 -19.49 -7.06 -6.32
N PRO A 362 -20.23 -8.20 -6.27
CA PRO A 362 -19.99 -9.24 -5.27
C PRO A 362 -18.61 -9.87 -5.44
N TYR A 363 -18.12 -10.48 -4.36
CA TYR A 363 -16.86 -11.24 -4.35
C TYR A 363 -16.77 -12.23 -5.51
N ILE A 364 -15.65 -12.24 -6.20
CA ILE A 364 -15.29 -13.23 -7.22
C ILE A 364 -14.00 -13.91 -6.78
N ARG A 365 -14.01 -15.26 -6.79
CA ARG A 365 -12.79 -16.01 -6.49
C ARG A 365 -11.74 -15.75 -7.55
N ASN A 366 -10.69 -15.03 -7.18
CA ASN A 366 -9.53 -14.79 -8.02
C ASN A 366 -8.40 -15.74 -7.67
N THR A 367 -7.61 -16.11 -8.66
CA THR A 367 -6.35 -16.84 -8.47
C THR A 367 -5.21 -15.85 -8.49
N PHE A 368 -4.23 -16.03 -7.60
CA PHE A 368 -3.01 -15.22 -7.62
C PHE A 368 -2.36 -15.34 -9.01
N PRO A 369 -2.18 -14.23 -9.73
CA PRO A 369 -1.42 -14.25 -10.95
C PRO A 369 0.06 -14.37 -10.58
N SER A 370 0.70 -15.48 -10.98
CA SER A 370 2.11 -15.66 -10.69
C SER A 370 2.95 -14.54 -11.31
N LEU A 371 3.74 -13.85 -10.46
CA LEU A 371 4.66 -12.79 -10.92
C LEU A 371 5.80 -13.34 -11.79
N TRP A 372 5.99 -14.66 -11.75
CA TRP A 372 7.16 -15.35 -12.25
C TRP A 372 6.87 -16.21 -13.49
N ASP A 373 5.67 -16.20 -14.01
CA ASP A 373 5.30 -16.85 -15.26
C ASP A 373 4.74 -15.85 -16.29
N GLY A 374 4.67 -16.29 -17.55
CA GLY A 374 4.25 -15.44 -18.66
C GLY A 374 2.83 -14.87 -18.52
N ASP A 375 2.02 -15.49 -17.67
CA ASP A 375 0.63 -15.11 -17.46
C ASP A 375 0.50 -13.84 -16.63
N TRP A 376 1.56 -13.39 -15.90
CA TRP A 376 1.54 -12.12 -15.18
C TRP A 376 1.14 -10.95 -16.09
N PHE A 377 1.87 -10.78 -17.19
CA PHE A 377 1.55 -9.74 -18.18
C PHE A 377 0.18 -9.95 -18.81
N GLU A 378 -0.23 -11.18 -19.09
CA GLU A 378 -1.54 -11.50 -19.64
C GLU A 378 -2.67 -11.21 -18.66
N ASN A 379 -2.52 -11.59 -17.39
CA ASN A 379 -3.53 -11.37 -16.36
C ASN A 379 -3.64 -9.91 -15.95
N PHE A 380 -2.50 -9.19 -15.84
CA PHE A 380 -2.50 -7.75 -15.60
C PHE A 380 -3.07 -6.94 -16.80
N THR A 381 -3.10 -7.57 -17.97
CA THR A 381 -3.45 -6.94 -19.24
C THR A 381 -4.77 -7.43 -19.84
N ARG A 382 -5.46 -8.41 -19.22
CA ARG A 382 -6.77 -8.83 -19.70
C ARG A 382 -7.69 -7.63 -19.79
N LYS A 383 -8.06 -7.28 -21.01
CA LYS A 383 -9.08 -6.25 -21.27
C LYS A 383 -10.33 -6.66 -20.50
N LYS A 384 -10.80 -5.77 -19.64
CA LYS A 384 -12.10 -5.88 -18.98
C LYS A 384 -13.17 -6.02 -20.06
N GLY A 385 -13.65 -7.23 -20.31
CA GLY A 385 -14.70 -7.49 -21.29
C GLY A 385 -14.86 -8.95 -21.71
N ASP A 386 -13.94 -9.83 -21.36
CA ASP A 386 -13.96 -11.23 -21.74
C ASP A 386 -14.32 -12.19 -20.58
N GLN A 387 -15.19 -11.73 -19.65
CA GLN A 387 -15.87 -12.60 -18.69
C GLN A 387 -17.36 -12.33 -18.68
#